data_efbac18016e62f2b6c0f509763fb97eb
#
_entry.id   efbac18016e62f2b6c0f509763fb97eb
#
_cell.length_a   1.000
_cell.length_b   1.000
_cell.length_c   1.000
_cell.angle_alpha   90.00
_cell.angle_beta   90.00
_cell.angle_gamma   90.00
#
_symmetry.space_group_name_H-M   'P 1'
#
loop_
_entity.id
_entity.type
_entity.pdbx_description
1 polymer ?
#
loop_
_entity_poly.entity_id
_entity_poly.type
_entity_poly.pdbx_seq_one_letter_code
_entity_poly.pdbx_strand_id
1 'polypeptide(L)'
;MMLSKPLALLLLWVTFGATLSFAFPSFSGVTDGFQDLSARWWKDKPNPKVRLVQNPPTPPGPPRYTGTKLVNDRQHPYKPVKAGDIRGPCPALNTLANHGYLPRNGVASPSEIVTAVQEGLNANNKFAILLTYIGHLLDGNLETDLLSIGLKTKRTGPSPPPPAEAGGLNVHGTFEGDASLTRGDAFFGDNHNFNQTLFNKFVDFSNKYGGGSYDITVAGELRYSLIQDSISTNPNFTLKNIGYIVAYSISALPINFFVDGRRTDGKLSIPDARSFFKFGKFPRDFYRAAKPVANEGTDKVFLAHPVMPGGNADGKVNNYVLDPTSADFNNVCRAYESVVAQVQEFYPNPTGLLRKNLIKNLRYLYIGAQGALGCTTELFPYGHS
;
A
#
# COMPACT_ATOMS: atom_id res chain seq x y z
N MET A 1 62.07 48.84 19.18
CA MET A 1 63.19 48.35 19.94
C MET A 1 63.00 46.85 20.10
N MET A 2 63.96 46.06 19.53
CA MET A 2 64.21 44.63 19.70
C MET A 2 63.11 43.66 19.39
N LEU A 3 63.03 42.98 18.24
CA LEU A 3 63.88 41.84 17.74
C LEU A 3 63.90 40.63 18.70
N SER A 4 63.23 39.54 18.34
CA SER A 4 63.89 38.24 18.13
C SER A 4 62.97 37.21 17.53
N LYS A 5 63.38 36.65 16.42
CA LYS A 5 62.96 35.46 15.71
C LYS A 5 63.68 34.24 16.31
N PRO A 6 63.58 33.06 15.72
CA PRO A 6 62.53 31.96 15.80
C PRO A 6 63.16 30.65 16.28
N LEU A 7 62.40 29.65 16.51
CA LEU A 7 62.90 28.27 16.50
C LEU A 7 61.92 27.34 15.81
N ALA A 8 62.37 26.85 14.68
CA ALA A 8 61.68 25.79 13.93
C ALA A 8 61.96 24.45 14.64
N LEU A 9 60.88 23.68 14.90
CA LEU A 9 61.03 22.27 15.26
C LEU A 9 60.32 21.45 14.17
N LEU A 10 61.16 20.76 13.38
CA LEU A 10 60.75 19.67 12.51
C LEU A 10 60.27 18.50 13.38
N LEU A 11 59.02 18.08 13.21
CA LEU A 11 58.55 16.80 13.70
C LEU A 11 58.20 15.92 12.51
N LEU A 12 58.95 14.83 12.37
CA LEU A 12 58.71 13.73 11.43
C LEU A 12 57.34 13.12 11.68
N TRP A 13 56.54 13.05 10.64
CA TRP A 13 55.36 12.19 10.59
C TRP A 13 55.81 10.79 10.11
N VAL A 14 55.79 9.84 11.04
CA VAL A 14 55.86 8.41 10.72
C VAL A 14 54.41 7.96 10.49
N THR A 15 54.09 7.68 9.24
CA THR A 15 52.82 7.07 8.85
C THR A 15 52.83 5.59 9.20
N PHE A 16 52.14 5.20 10.25
CA PHE A 16 51.70 3.81 10.41
C PHE A 16 50.29 3.68 9.78
N GLY A 17 50.26 3.21 8.56
CA GLY A 17 49.07 2.74 7.92
C GLY A 17 48.66 1.38 8.47
N ALA A 18 47.77 1.36 9.44
CA ALA A 18 47.06 0.13 9.81
C ALA A 18 45.72 0.09 9.07
N THR A 19 45.70 -0.57 7.94
CA THR A 19 44.48 -0.99 7.28
C THR A 19 43.87 -2.15 8.08
N LEU A 20 42.88 -1.83 8.93
CA LEU A 20 42.01 -2.85 9.52
C LEU A 20 41.02 -3.32 8.44
N SER A 21 41.43 -4.35 7.70
CA SER A 21 40.48 -5.13 6.89
C SER A 21 39.64 -5.98 7.84
N PHE A 22 38.40 -5.58 8.06
CA PHE A 22 37.40 -6.47 8.62
C PHE A 22 37.03 -7.49 7.54
N ALA A 23 37.68 -8.67 7.58
CA ALA A 23 37.24 -9.82 6.83
C ALA A 23 35.95 -10.33 7.49
N PHE A 24 34.80 -10.07 6.85
CA PHE A 24 33.62 -10.84 7.15
C PHE A 24 33.85 -12.29 6.74
N PRO A 25 33.58 -13.29 7.60
CA PRO A 25 33.65 -14.67 7.17
C PRO A 25 32.59 -14.87 6.08
N SER A 26 33.05 -15.23 4.88
CA SER A 26 32.20 -15.68 3.80
C SER A 26 31.56 -17.01 4.24
N PHE A 27 30.29 -16.97 4.61
CA PHE A 27 29.48 -18.17 4.78
C PHE A 27 29.13 -18.72 3.39
N SER A 28 30.06 -19.35 2.74
CA SER A 28 29.80 -20.23 1.61
C SER A 28 29.48 -21.62 2.17
N GLY A 29 28.20 -21.92 2.35
CA GLY A 29 27.82 -23.27 2.79
C GLY A 29 26.40 -23.48 3.32
N VAL A 30 25.52 -22.45 3.32
CA VAL A 30 24.16 -22.59 3.85
C VAL A 30 23.05 -22.29 2.83
N THR A 31 23.40 -21.92 1.59
CA THR A 31 22.42 -21.56 0.57
C THR A 31 21.73 -22.76 -0.10
N ASP A 32 22.34 -23.93 -0.10
CA ASP A 32 21.78 -25.10 -0.80
C ASP A 32 20.70 -25.83 0.00
N GLY A 33 20.68 -25.72 1.34
CA GLY A 33 19.69 -26.39 2.19
C GLY A 33 18.32 -25.69 2.24
N PHE A 34 18.27 -24.37 2.12
CA PHE A 34 17.00 -23.62 2.18
C PHE A 34 16.25 -23.61 0.85
N GLN A 35 16.93 -23.66 -0.29
CA GLN A 35 16.29 -23.76 -1.59
C GLN A 35 15.66 -25.14 -1.83
N ASP A 36 16.27 -26.20 -1.32
CA ASP A 36 15.73 -27.56 -1.50
C ASP A 36 14.53 -27.86 -0.58
N LEU A 37 14.46 -27.27 0.61
CA LEU A 37 13.28 -27.38 1.48
C LEU A 37 12.08 -26.63 0.92
N SER A 38 12.27 -25.44 0.35
CA SER A 38 11.17 -24.71 -0.28
C SER A 38 10.65 -25.42 -1.53
N ALA A 39 11.53 -26.04 -2.32
CA ALA A 39 11.18 -26.77 -3.53
C ALA A 39 10.44 -28.10 -3.25
N ARG A 40 10.72 -28.77 -2.14
CA ARG A 40 10.05 -30.03 -1.74
C ARG A 40 8.62 -29.85 -1.25
N TRP A 41 8.31 -28.73 -0.54
CA TRP A 41 6.96 -28.47 -0.02
C TRP A 41 5.97 -28.03 -1.11
N TRP A 42 6.44 -27.68 -2.33
CA TRP A 42 5.60 -27.18 -3.43
C TRP A 42 5.26 -28.25 -4.48
N LYS A 43 5.85 -29.46 -4.41
CA LYS A 43 5.69 -30.48 -5.45
C LYS A 43 4.41 -31.27 -5.43
N ASP A 44 3.65 -31.30 -4.32
CA ASP A 44 2.63 -32.34 -4.12
C ASP A 44 1.18 -31.85 -3.88
N LYS A 45 0.83 -30.60 -4.17
CA LYS A 45 -0.59 -30.24 -4.25
C LYS A 45 -0.94 -29.91 -5.70
N PRO A 46 -1.95 -30.61 -6.27
CA PRO A 46 -2.44 -30.26 -7.60
C PRO A 46 -2.85 -28.79 -7.57
N ASN A 47 -2.28 -28.00 -8.49
CA ASN A 47 -2.68 -26.61 -8.70
C ASN A 47 -4.20 -26.63 -8.98
N PRO A 48 -5.06 -26.05 -8.13
CA PRO A 48 -6.47 -25.96 -8.47
C PRO A 48 -6.52 -25.28 -9.84
N LYS A 49 -7.16 -25.90 -10.84
CA LYS A 49 -7.28 -25.34 -12.17
C LYS A 49 -7.97 -23.99 -12.02
N VAL A 50 -7.19 -22.92 -12.02
CA VAL A 50 -7.71 -21.56 -11.92
C VAL A 50 -8.50 -21.33 -13.19
N ARG A 51 -9.77 -20.97 -13.04
CA ARG A 51 -10.70 -20.87 -14.14
C ARG A 51 -10.60 -19.49 -14.78
N LEU A 52 -10.47 -19.42 -16.09
CA LEU A 52 -10.58 -18.17 -16.84
C LEU A 52 -11.99 -17.61 -16.72
N VAL A 53 -12.12 -16.33 -16.45
CA VAL A 53 -13.40 -15.63 -16.30
C VAL A 53 -13.77 -14.97 -17.62
N GLN A 54 -14.81 -15.49 -18.26
CA GLN A 54 -15.28 -14.98 -19.57
C GLN A 54 -15.95 -13.62 -19.47
N ASN A 55 -16.46 -13.27 -18.30
CA ASN A 55 -17.23 -12.07 -18.04
C ASN A 55 -17.11 -11.66 -16.58
N PRO A 56 -16.15 -10.78 -16.22
CA PRO A 56 -16.02 -10.28 -14.87
C PRO A 56 -17.36 -9.74 -14.34
N PRO A 57 -17.77 -10.12 -13.12
CA PRO A 57 -19.03 -9.71 -12.56
C PRO A 57 -19.09 -8.20 -12.34
N THR A 58 -20.26 -7.63 -12.41
CA THR A 58 -20.48 -6.23 -12.01
C THR A 58 -20.11 -6.07 -10.53
N PRO A 59 -19.42 -4.99 -10.15
CA PRO A 59 -19.10 -4.72 -8.76
C PRO A 59 -20.38 -4.70 -7.90
N PRO A 60 -20.35 -5.27 -6.70
CA PRO A 60 -21.53 -5.25 -5.82
C PRO A 60 -21.88 -3.82 -5.43
N GLY A 61 -23.17 -3.54 -5.34
CA GLY A 61 -23.71 -2.30 -4.82
C GLY A 61 -23.47 -2.16 -3.30
N PRO A 62 -23.96 -1.08 -2.68
CA PRO A 62 -23.90 -0.91 -1.25
C PRO A 62 -24.73 -2.01 -0.55
N PRO A 63 -24.29 -2.47 0.65
CA PRO A 63 -25.03 -3.45 1.42
C PRO A 63 -26.39 -2.88 1.88
N ARG A 64 -27.34 -3.77 2.18
CA ARG A 64 -28.66 -3.36 2.69
C ARG A 64 -28.60 -2.53 3.97
N TYR A 65 -27.67 -2.91 4.87
CA TYR A 65 -27.46 -2.22 6.13
C TYR A 65 -26.10 -1.53 6.10
N THR A 66 -26.09 -0.21 6.23
CA THR A 66 -24.92 0.65 6.20
C THR A 66 -24.63 1.33 7.54
N GLY A 67 -25.29 0.88 8.61
CA GLY A 67 -25.05 1.37 9.96
C GLY A 67 -23.91 0.65 10.67
N THR A 68 -23.69 1.08 11.93
CA THR A 68 -22.72 0.41 12.81
C THR A 68 -23.16 -1.01 13.14
N LYS A 69 -22.23 -1.95 13.15
CA LYS A 69 -22.45 -3.34 13.61
C LYS A 69 -21.16 -3.90 14.19
N LEU A 70 -21.29 -4.86 15.08
CA LEU A 70 -20.18 -5.68 15.54
C LEU A 70 -19.61 -6.47 14.36
N VAL A 71 -18.30 -6.40 14.10
CA VAL A 71 -17.65 -7.05 12.95
C VAL A 71 -16.68 -8.16 13.34
N ASN A 72 -16.30 -8.25 14.59
CA ASN A 72 -15.55 -9.38 15.11
C ASN A 72 -16.52 -10.38 15.81
N ASP A 73 -17.52 -10.81 15.10
CA ASP A 73 -18.60 -11.66 15.57
C ASP A 73 -18.27 -13.18 15.47
N ARG A 74 -19.25 -14.03 15.81
CA ARG A 74 -19.08 -15.49 15.74
C ARG A 74 -18.92 -16.02 14.31
N GLN A 75 -19.41 -15.30 13.30
CA GLN A 75 -19.30 -15.68 11.89
C GLN A 75 -17.91 -15.30 11.35
N HIS A 76 -17.29 -14.27 11.92
CA HIS A 76 -16.00 -13.74 11.51
C HIS A 76 -14.94 -13.83 12.63
N PRO A 77 -14.66 -15.03 13.16
CA PRO A 77 -13.68 -15.20 14.22
C PRO A 77 -12.27 -14.92 13.68
N TYR A 78 -11.44 -14.27 14.48
CA TYR A 78 -10.02 -14.16 14.18
C TYR A 78 -9.38 -15.55 14.06
N LYS A 79 -8.60 -15.75 13.02
CA LYS A 79 -7.70 -16.90 12.86
C LYS A 79 -6.32 -16.38 12.47
N PRO A 80 -5.26 -16.82 13.15
CA PRO A 80 -3.90 -16.43 12.79
C PRO A 80 -3.56 -16.91 11.38
N VAL A 81 -2.61 -16.21 10.76
CA VAL A 81 -2.08 -16.54 9.43
C VAL A 81 -1.48 -17.95 9.47
N LYS A 82 -1.82 -18.80 8.52
CA LYS A 82 -1.29 -20.15 8.36
C LYS A 82 -0.22 -20.17 7.28
N ALA A 83 0.60 -21.21 7.29
CA ALA A 83 1.57 -21.45 6.23
C ALA A 83 0.87 -21.46 4.86
N GLY A 84 1.37 -20.62 3.95
CA GLY A 84 0.82 -20.43 2.62
C GLY A 84 -0.32 -19.42 2.51
N ASP A 85 -0.80 -18.82 3.60
CA ASP A 85 -1.67 -17.64 3.54
C ASP A 85 -0.83 -16.40 3.17
N ILE A 86 -1.37 -15.55 2.31
CA ILE A 86 -0.71 -14.34 1.83
C ILE A 86 -1.26 -13.13 2.57
N ARG A 87 -0.36 -12.26 2.99
CA ARG A 87 -0.64 -10.93 3.54
C ARG A 87 0.27 -9.91 2.87
N GLY A 88 -0.14 -8.65 2.87
CA GLY A 88 0.55 -7.60 2.14
C GLY A 88 0.60 -6.28 2.89
N PRO A 89 0.84 -5.16 2.19
CA PRO A 89 1.06 -3.87 2.81
C PRO A 89 -0.19 -3.31 3.50
N CYS A 90 -1.39 -3.66 3.03
CA CYS A 90 -2.64 -3.10 3.53
C CYS A 90 -3.12 -3.77 4.84
N PRO A 91 -3.09 -3.07 6.01
CA PRO A 91 -3.53 -3.64 7.28
C PRO A 91 -5.04 -3.95 7.30
N ALA A 92 -5.85 -3.19 6.58
CA ALA A 92 -7.29 -3.41 6.47
C ALA A 92 -7.59 -4.76 5.78
N LEU A 93 -7.01 -5.02 4.60
CA LEU A 93 -7.20 -6.27 3.87
C LEU A 93 -6.64 -7.47 4.64
N ASN A 94 -5.50 -7.30 5.33
CA ASN A 94 -4.94 -8.33 6.21
C ASN A 94 -5.92 -8.69 7.34
N THR A 95 -6.52 -7.69 7.97
CA THR A 95 -7.53 -7.88 9.04
C THR A 95 -8.76 -8.60 8.50
N LEU A 96 -9.30 -8.15 7.37
CA LEU A 96 -10.46 -8.76 6.74
C LEU A 96 -10.21 -10.24 6.37
N ALA A 97 -9.02 -10.56 5.86
CA ALA A 97 -8.63 -11.95 5.56
C ALA A 97 -8.48 -12.79 6.83
N ASN A 98 -7.90 -12.23 7.91
CA ASN A 98 -7.75 -12.94 9.19
C ASN A 98 -9.09 -13.19 9.89
N HIS A 99 -10.09 -12.37 9.61
CA HIS A 99 -11.44 -12.53 10.13
C HIS A 99 -12.40 -13.26 9.16
N GLY A 100 -11.96 -13.57 7.93
CA GLY A 100 -12.76 -14.34 6.96
C GLY A 100 -13.81 -13.56 6.21
N TYR A 101 -13.75 -12.23 6.24
CA TYR A 101 -14.48 -11.37 5.28
C TYR A 101 -13.91 -11.51 3.87
N LEU A 102 -12.60 -11.72 3.76
CA LEU A 102 -11.91 -12.13 2.55
C LEU A 102 -11.46 -13.60 2.67
N PRO A 103 -11.22 -14.29 1.54
CA PRO A 103 -10.57 -15.58 1.56
C PRO A 103 -9.28 -15.54 2.38
N ARG A 104 -9.17 -16.45 3.36
CA ARG A 104 -8.05 -16.45 4.33
C ARG A 104 -6.70 -16.70 3.69
N ASN A 105 -6.69 -17.32 2.51
CA ASN A 105 -5.46 -17.54 1.74
C ASN A 105 -4.89 -16.24 1.12
N GLY A 106 -5.63 -15.11 1.15
CA GLY A 106 -5.18 -13.83 0.64
C GLY A 106 -5.30 -13.65 -0.87
N VAL A 107 -6.07 -14.49 -1.56
CA VAL A 107 -6.40 -14.31 -2.98
C VAL A 107 -7.91 -14.16 -3.12
N ALA A 108 -8.33 -13.06 -3.72
CA ALA A 108 -9.74 -12.69 -3.83
C ALA A 108 -10.07 -12.08 -5.19
N SER A 109 -11.31 -12.17 -5.61
CA SER A 109 -11.85 -11.40 -6.73
C SER A 109 -12.15 -9.95 -6.34
N PRO A 110 -12.21 -9.01 -7.29
CA PRO A 110 -12.64 -7.64 -7.02
C PRO A 110 -13.99 -7.55 -6.30
N SER A 111 -14.95 -8.39 -6.68
CA SER A 111 -16.27 -8.42 -6.04
C SER A 111 -16.20 -8.84 -4.57
N GLU A 112 -15.36 -9.82 -4.22
CA GLU A 112 -15.13 -10.22 -2.83
C GLU A 112 -14.46 -9.08 -2.03
N ILE A 113 -13.50 -8.35 -2.63
CA ILE A 113 -12.83 -7.23 -1.96
C ILE A 113 -13.81 -6.09 -1.70
N VAL A 114 -14.59 -5.66 -2.72
CA VAL A 114 -15.61 -4.61 -2.56
C VAL A 114 -16.63 -4.99 -1.48
N THR A 115 -17.10 -6.25 -1.46
CA THR A 115 -18.01 -6.74 -0.43
C THR A 115 -17.38 -6.70 0.95
N ALA A 116 -16.16 -7.22 1.09
CA ALA A 116 -15.46 -7.33 2.37
C ALA A 116 -15.18 -5.98 3.03
N VAL A 117 -14.72 -4.98 2.26
CA VAL A 117 -14.44 -3.64 2.82
C VAL A 117 -15.72 -2.90 3.21
N GLN A 118 -16.83 -3.12 2.50
CA GLN A 118 -18.14 -2.58 2.87
C GLN A 118 -18.70 -3.26 4.12
N GLU A 119 -18.66 -4.59 4.17
CA GLU A 119 -19.22 -5.35 5.27
C GLU A 119 -18.41 -5.25 6.55
N GLY A 120 -17.08 -5.30 6.48
CA GLY A 120 -16.20 -5.29 7.63
C GLY A 120 -15.81 -3.89 8.14
N LEU A 121 -15.76 -2.88 7.25
CA LEU A 121 -15.26 -1.54 7.58
C LEU A 121 -16.27 -0.42 7.31
N ASN A 122 -17.39 -0.72 6.65
CA ASN A 122 -18.37 0.25 6.17
C ASN A 122 -17.79 1.25 5.14
N ALA A 123 -16.93 0.76 4.24
CA ALA A 123 -16.40 1.60 3.17
C ALA A 123 -17.53 2.09 2.24
N ASN A 124 -17.45 3.35 1.82
CA ASN A 124 -18.33 3.89 0.78
C ASN A 124 -18.19 3.07 -0.51
N ASN A 125 -19.30 2.75 -1.15
CA ASN A 125 -19.34 1.85 -2.31
C ASN A 125 -18.44 2.33 -3.47
N LYS A 126 -18.52 3.61 -3.84
CA LYS A 126 -17.73 4.14 -4.96
C LYS A 126 -16.25 4.20 -4.66
N PHE A 127 -15.91 4.53 -3.41
CA PHE A 127 -14.54 4.49 -2.92
C PHE A 127 -13.99 3.05 -2.87
N ALA A 128 -14.78 2.09 -2.40
CA ALA A 128 -14.41 0.68 -2.42
C ALA A 128 -14.16 0.16 -3.85
N ILE A 129 -15.02 0.51 -4.80
CA ILE A 129 -14.86 0.17 -6.22
C ILE A 129 -13.58 0.81 -6.77
N LEU A 130 -13.36 2.12 -6.54
CA LEU A 130 -12.18 2.83 -7.03
C LEU A 130 -10.90 2.13 -6.61
N LEU A 131 -10.67 1.95 -5.30
CA LEU A 131 -9.43 1.36 -4.79
C LEU A 131 -9.24 -0.09 -5.24
N THR A 132 -10.33 -0.87 -5.26
CA THR A 132 -10.27 -2.27 -5.68
C THR A 132 -9.85 -2.40 -7.14
N TYR A 133 -10.44 -1.58 -8.03
CA TYR A 133 -10.15 -1.69 -9.47
C TYR A 133 -8.84 -1.03 -9.87
N ILE A 134 -8.31 -0.06 -9.12
CA ILE A 134 -6.93 0.38 -9.26
C ILE A 134 -5.99 -0.81 -9.00
N GLY A 135 -6.06 -1.42 -7.81
CA GLY A 135 -5.19 -2.55 -7.48
C GLY A 135 -5.39 -3.76 -8.39
N HIS A 136 -6.62 -4.06 -8.82
CA HIS A 136 -6.88 -5.20 -9.69
C HIS A 136 -6.33 -5.00 -11.12
N LEU A 137 -6.49 -3.81 -11.70
CA LEU A 137 -5.99 -3.50 -13.03
C LEU A 137 -4.47 -3.47 -13.11
N LEU A 138 -3.81 -3.00 -12.05
CA LEU A 138 -2.35 -2.86 -12.01
C LEU A 138 -1.65 -4.15 -11.53
N ASP A 139 -2.21 -4.83 -10.53
CA ASP A 139 -1.54 -5.90 -9.78
C ASP A 139 -2.25 -7.25 -9.85
N GLY A 140 -3.48 -7.29 -10.39
CA GLY A 140 -4.31 -8.49 -10.48
C GLY A 140 -4.14 -9.25 -11.80
N ASN A 141 -4.73 -10.44 -11.84
CA ASN A 141 -4.82 -11.24 -13.05
C ASN A 141 -6.21 -11.08 -13.69
N LEU A 142 -6.27 -10.34 -14.78
CA LEU A 142 -7.50 -9.96 -15.45
C LEU A 142 -8.17 -11.10 -16.22
N GLU A 143 -7.46 -12.19 -16.54
CA GLU A 143 -8.06 -13.35 -17.19
C GLU A 143 -8.77 -14.27 -16.19
N THR A 144 -8.34 -14.27 -14.93
CA THR A 144 -8.91 -15.11 -13.87
C THR A 144 -9.76 -14.33 -12.88
N ASP A 145 -9.78 -12.98 -12.98
CA ASP A 145 -10.45 -12.05 -12.09
C ASP A 145 -10.00 -12.21 -10.63
N LEU A 146 -8.71 -12.46 -10.39
CA LEU A 146 -8.13 -12.69 -9.08
C LEU A 146 -6.99 -11.72 -8.78
N LEU A 147 -6.96 -11.23 -7.54
CA LEU A 147 -5.91 -10.38 -6.99
C LEU A 147 -5.33 -11.03 -5.73
N SER A 148 -4.00 -11.05 -5.62
CA SER A 148 -3.31 -11.34 -4.38
C SER A 148 -3.22 -10.07 -3.53
N ILE A 149 -3.63 -10.11 -2.26
CA ILE A 149 -3.48 -8.96 -1.35
C ILE A 149 -2.04 -8.74 -0.87
N GLY A 150 -1.10 -9.53 -1.36
CA GLY A 150 0.32 -9.46 -1.03
C GLY A 150 1.19 -9.83 -2.22
N LEU A 151 2.07 -10.81 -2.06
CA LEU A 151 3.04 -11.20 -3.09
C LEU A 151 2.40 -11.93 -4.28
N LYS A 152 3.12 -11.96 -5.42
CA LYS A 152 2.79 -12.77 -6.60
C LYS A 152 2.60 -14.24 -6.23
N THR A 153 1.57 -14.87 -6.78
CA THR A 153 1.26 -16.28 -6.48
C THR A 153 0.67 -17.01 -7.66
N LYS A 154 0.97 -18.30 -7.77
CA LYS A 154 0.33 -19.19 -8.77
C LYS A 154 -1.18 -19.40 -8.54
N ARG A 155 -1.70 -18.99 -7.39
CA ARG A 155 -3.14 -19.07 -7.08
C ARG A 155 -3.97 -18.07 -7.86
N THR A 156 -3.39 -16.99 -8.38
CA THR A 156 -4.05 -16.05 -9.28
C THR A 156 -4.07 -16.53 -10.74
N GLY A 157 -3.51 -17.70 -11.03
CA GLY A 157 -3.47 -18.28 -12.37
C GLY A 157 -2.15 -18.06 -13.10
N PRO A 158 -2.10 -18.34 -14.40
CA PRO A 158 -0.92 -18.11 -15.22
C PRO A 158 -0.63 -16.61 -15.30
N SER A 159 0.64 -16.24 -15.46
CA SER A 159 1.02 -14.83 -15.66
C SER A 159 0.40 -14.30 -16.95
N PRO A 160 -0.08 -13.05 -16.94
CA PRO A 160 -0.50 -12.37 -18.17
C PRO A 160 0.67 -12.21 -19.14
N PRO A 161 0.41 -11.86 -20.40
CA PRO A 161 1.48 -11.51 -21.34
C PRO A 161 2.35 -10.36 -20.82
N PRO A 162 3.67 -10.41 -20.98
CA PRO A 162 4.55 -9.30 -20.62
C PRO A 162 4.16 -8.02 -21.40
N PRO A 163 4.35 -6.82 -20.82
CA PRO A 163 5.07 -6.52 -19.58
C PRO A 163 4.26 -6.65 -18.29
N ALA A 164 2.98 -7.01 -18.36
CA ALA A 164 2.15 -7.19 -17.15
C ALA A 164 2.60 -8.40 -16.33
N GLU A 165 2.52 -8.30 -15.00
CA GLU A 165 3.04 -9.34 -14.11
C GLU A 165 2.01 -10.01 -13.21
N ALA A 166 0.84 -9.38 -12.95
CA ALA A 166 -0.09 -9.79 -11.91
C ALA A 166 0.62 -10.05 -10.57
N GLY A 167 1.41 -9.09 -10.14
CA GLY A 167 2.39 -9.22 -9.05
C GLY A 167 1.79 -9.25 -7.65
N GLY A 168 0.51 -8.88 -7.50
CA GLY A 168 -0.13 -8.67 -6.21
C GLY A 168 0.24 -7.33 -5.58
N LEU A 169 -0.43 -6.95 -4.48
CA LEU A 169 -0.31 -5.63 -3.87
C LEU A 169 1.06 -5.32 -3.23
N ASN A 170 2.03 -6.22 -3.27
CA ASN A 170 3.40 -5.95 -2.84
C ASN A 170 4.24 -5.26 -3.92
N VAL A 171 3.73 -5.17 -5.17
CA VAL A 171 4.47 -4.52 -6.26
C VAL A 171 4.58 -3.04 -5.97
N HIS A 172 5.83 -2.56 -5.93
CA HIS A 172 6.13 -1.15 -5.70
C HIS A 172 5.90 -0.31 -6.96
N GLY A 173 5.39 0.91 -6.75
CA GLY A 173 5.20 1.89 -7.83
C GLY A 173 3.96 1.71 -8.69
N THR A 174 3.14 0.68 -8.42
CA THR A 174 1.82 0.48 -9.02
C THR A 174 0.74 1.14 -8.19
N PHE A 175 0.38 0.53 -7.07
CA PHE A 175 -0.57 1.05 -6.09
C PHE A 175 0.09 1.23 -4.72
N GLU A 176 1.00 0.35 -4.34
CA GLU A 176 1.87 0.50 -3.16
C GLU A 176 2.94 1.54 -3.45
N GLY A 177 3.29 2.36 -2.46
CA GLY A 177 4.30 3.43 -2.57
C GLY A 177 5.00 3.74 -1.26
N ASP A 178 6.07 4.52 -1.39
CA ASP A 178 6.95 4.91 -0.29
C ASP A 178 6.27 5.82 0.76
N ALA A 179 7.01 6.13 1.82
CA ALA A 179 6.59 6.96 2.95
C ALA A 179 5.33 6.44 3.66
N SER A 180 5.13 5.14 3.74
CA SER A 180 3.99 4.51 4.41
C SER A 180 4.01 4.71 5.93
N LEU A 181 2.83 4.60 6.59
CA LEU A 181 2.73 4.81 8.05
C LEU A 181 3.49 3.76 8.86
N THR A 182 3.52 2.51 8.40
CA THR A 182 4.05 1.37 9.16
C THR A 182 4.70 0.30 8.29
N ARG A 183 4.99 0.60 7.02
CA ARG A 183 5.78 -0.23 6.10
C ARG A 183 6.97 0.58 5.62
N GLY A 184 8.10 -0.09 5.40
CA GLY A 184 9.30 0.57 4.88
C GLY A 184 9.15 0.96 3.42
N ASP A 185 9.99 1.87 2.94
CA ASP A 185 10.10 2.13 1.52
C ASP A 185 10.72 0.93 0.80
N ALA A 186 10.29 0.66 -0.42
CA ALA A 186 10.73 -0.49 -1.21
C ALA A 186 12.25 -0.52 -1.44
N PHE A 187 12.90 0.63 -1.50
CA PHE A 187 14.35 0.76 -1.61
C PHE A 187 15.10 -0.02 -0.51
N PHE A 188 14.53 -0.13 0.70
CA PHE A 188 15.14 -0.87 1.82
C PHE A 188 14.80 -2.37 1.84
N GLY A 189 14.09 -2.88 0.83
CA GLY A 189 13.86 -4.30 0.59
C GLY A 189 12.58 -4.88 1.18
N ASP A 190 11.90 -4.22 2.12
CA ASP A 190 10.64 -4.70 2.70
C ASP A 190 9.60 -3.59 2.81
N ASN A 191 8.73 -3.54 1.83
CA ASN A 191 7.64 -2.57 1.71
C ASN A 191 6.27 -3.11 2.20
N HIS A 192 6.20 -4.31 2.73
CA HIS A 192 4.91 -4.96 3.00
C HIS A 192 4.75 -5.50 4.43
N ASN A 193 5.83 -5.86 5.11
CA ASN A 193 5.75 -6.30 6.50
C ASN A 193 5.62 -5.11 7.47
N PHE A 194 5.07 -5.41 8.65
CA PHE A 194 4.97 -4.42 9.72
C PHE A 194 6.36 -4.00 10.21
N ASN A 195 6.62 -2.69 10.19
CA ASN A 195 7.87 -2.10 10.67
C ASN A 195 7.66 -1.49 12.07
N GLN A 196 8.33 -2.06 13.07
CA GLN A 196 8.19 -1.62 14.46
C GLN A 196 8.76 -0.21 14.68
N THR A 197 9.82 0.18 13.98
CA THR A 197 10.42 1.52 14.08
C THR A 197 9.45 2.60 13.59
N LEU A 198 8.82 2.39 12.44
CA LEU A 198 7.78 3.30 11.93
C LEU A 198 6.56 3.35 12.85
N PHE A 199 6.16 2.21 13.42
CA PHE A 199 5.07 2.21 14.41
C PHE A 199 5.44 2.92 15.71
N ASN A 200 6.69 2.84 16.16
CA ASN A 200 7.15 3.63 17.31
C ASN A 200 7.07 5.13 17.00
N LYS A 201 7.50 5.56 15.80
CA LYS A 201 7.33 6.93 15.32
C LYS A 201 5.86 7.37 15.30
N PHE A 202 4.95 6.50 14.83
CA PHE A 202 3.51 6.73 14.89
C PHE A 202 3.03 6.97 16.34
N VAL A 203 3.51 6.19 17.30
CA VAL A 203 3.19 6.34 18.74
C VAL A 203 3.75 7.65 19.29
N ASP A 204 5.00 7.96 18.97
CA ASP A 204 5.68 9.19 19.46
C ASP A 204 4.95 10.44 18.96
N PHE A 205 4.54 10.47 17.69
CA PHE A 205 3.75 11.56 17.14
C PHE A 205 2.35 11.63 17.76
N SER A 206 1.71 10.49 18.01
CA SER A 206 0.42 10.44 18.72
C SER A 206 0.51 10.99 20.14
N ASN A 207 1.60 10.70 20.84
CA ASN A 207 1.85 11.26 22.17
C ASN A 207 2.12 12.76 22.11
N LYS A 208 2.90 13.21 21.15
CA LYS A 208 3.32 14.62 21.03
C LYS A 208 2.18 15.54 20.61
N TYR A 209 1.38 15.13 19.65
CA TYR A 209 0.41 16.01 18.98
C TYR A 209 -1.05 15.62 19.23
N GLY A 210 -1.33 14.37 19.62
CA GLY A 210 -2.69 13.82 19.74
C GLY A 210 -3.10 13.43 21.16
N GLY A 211 -2.29 13.77 22.18
CA GLY A 211 -2.59 13.42 23.58
C GLY A 211 -2.69 11.89 23.79
N GLY A 212 -1.85 11.12 23.12
CA GLY A 212 -1.81 9.66 23.22
C GLY A 212 -2.76 8.92 22.28
N SER A 213 -3.37 9.61 21.32
CA SER A 213 -4.22 9.03 20.28
C SER A 213 -3.82 9.54 18.91
N TYR A 214 -4.08 8.75 17.86
CA TYR A 214 -3.90 9.19 16.49
C TYR A 214 -5.18 9.86 16.00
N ASP A 215 -5.08 11.12 15.60
CA ASP A 215 -6.15 11.93 15.04
C ASP A 215 -5.67 12.68 13.79
N ILE A 216 -6.51 13.56 13.26
CA ILE A 216 -6.21 14.26 11.99
C ILE A 216 -5.02 15.20 12.11
N THR A 217 -4.75 15.78 13.29
CA THR A 217 -3.57 16.60 13.54
C THR A 217 -2.30 15.76 13.50
N VAL A 218 -2.32 14.64 14.20
CA VAL A 218 -1.19 13.68 14.17
C VAL A 218 -0.96 13.16 12.75
N ALA A 219 -2.04 12.90 12.01
CA ALA A 219 -1.96 12.43 10.63
C ALA A 219 -1.18 13.41 9.73
N GLY A 220 -1.43 14.72 9.85
CA GLY A 220 -0.71 15.76 9.10
C GLY A 220 0.76 15.83 9.45
N GLU A 221 1.06 15.93 10.74
CA GLU A 221 2.43 16.01 11.26
C GLU A 221 3.28 14.77 10.89
N LEU A 222 2.71 13.59 11.10
CA LEU A 222 3.40 12.34 10.79
C LEU A 222 3.59 12.17 9.28
N ARG A 223 2.59 12.52 8.44
CA ARG A 223 2.70 12.44 6.99
C ARG A 223 3.88 13.24 6.48
N TYR A 224 3.96 14.50 6.91
CA TYR A 224 5.08 15.37 6.54
C TYR A 224 6.42 14.77 6.94
N SER A 225 6.53 14.31 8.20
CA SER A 225 7.76 13.71 8.70
C SER A 225 8.18 12.46 7.93
N LEU A 226 7.25 11.59 7.54
CA LEU A 226 7.55 10.39 6.75
C LEU A 226 8.03 10.74 5.33
N ILE A 227 7.43 11.76 4.70
CA ILE A 227 7.88 12.26 3.40
C ILE A 227 9.32 12.81 3.51
N GLN A 228 9.64 13.60 4.55
CA GLN A 228 10.98 14.12 4.76
C GLN A 228 12.01 13.01 5.02
N ASP A 229 11.63 11.97 5.78
CA ASP A 229 12.50 10.81 5.98
C ASP A 229 12.84 10.15 4.63
N SER A 230 11.81 9.88 3.80
CA SER A 230 12.02 9.25 2.50
C SER A 230 12.85 10.13 1.55
N ILE A 231 12.62 11.45 1.52
CA ILE A 231 13.46 12.39 0.74
C ILE A 231 14.92 12.30 1.18
N SER A 232 15.18 12.20 2.48
CA SER A 232 16.54 12.22 3.03
C SER A 232 17.27 10.88 3.03
N THR A 233 16.58 9.77 2.84
CA THR A 233 17.16 8.42 2.99
C THR A 233 16.96 7.49 1.80
N ASN A 234 15.92 7.74 0.97
CA ASN A 234 15.60 6.91 -0.18
C ASN A 234 15.96 7.64 -1.49
N PRO A 235 17.08 7.29 -2.15
CA PRO A 235 17.48 7.95 -3.39
C PRO A 235 16.51 7.74 -4.56
N ASN A 236 15.63 6.74 -4.46
CA ASN A 236 14.61 6.42 -5.46
C ASN A 236 13.20 6.91 -5.06
N PHE A 237 13.10 7.71 -3.99
CA PHE A 237 11.81 8.18 -3.49
C PHE A 237 10.98 8.87 -4.56
N THR A 238 9.72 8.43 -4.72
CA THR A 238 8.74 9.06 -5.59
C THR A 238 7.42 9.31 -4.88
N LEU A 239 6.84 10.49 -5.13
CA LEU A 239 5.55 10.89 -4.58
C LEU A 239 4.74 11.54 -5.71
N LYS A 240 4.21 10.71 -6.63
CA LYS A 240 3.61 11.16 -7.90
C LYS A 240 2.31 10.42 -8.21
N ASN A 241 1.49 11.01 -9.07
CA ASN A 241 0.31 10.40 -9.65
C ASN A 241 -0.62 9.80 -8.60
N ILE A 242 -1.08 8.55 -8.81
CA ILE A 242 -1.94 7.87 -7.83
C ILE A 242 -1.24 7.72 -6.48
N GLY A 243 0.07 7.46 -6.45
CA GLY A 243 0.87 7.34 -5.23
C GLY A 243 0.85 8.61 -4.37
N TYR A 244 0.82 9.79 -5.00
CA TYR A 244 0.68 11.06 -4.30
C TYR A 244 -0.65 11.17 -3.54
N ILE A 245 -1.75 10.90 -4.21
CA ILE A 245 -3.09 10.95 -3.60
C ILE A 245 -3.23 9.88 -2.51
N VAL A 246 -2.74 8.67 -2.78
CA VAL A 246 -2.78 7.55 -1.84
C VAL A 246 -1.97 7.85 -0.58
N ALA A 247 -0.76 8.42 -0.70
CA ALA A 247 0.09 8.74 0.45
C ALA A 247 -0.60 9.63 1.48
N TYR A 248 -1.31 10.65 1.05
CA TYR A 248 -2.09 11.50 1.96
C TYR A 248 -3.36 10.79 2.45
N SER A 249 -4.05 10.07 1.58
CA SER A 249 -5.27 9.34 1.95
C SER A 249 -5.01 8.28 3.02
N ILE A 250 -3.95 7.48 2.94
CA ILE A 250 -3.64 6.45 3.94
C ILE A 250 -3.37 7.00 5.33
N SER A 251 -3.09 8.31 5.47
CA SER A 251 -2.98 8.95 6.79
C SER A 251 -4.36 9.24 7.41
N ALA A 252 -5.38 9.50 6.60
CA ALA A 252 -6.75 9.70 7.06
C ALA A 252 -7.51 8.38 7.26
N LEU A 253 -7.23 7.35 6.45
CA LEU A 253 -7.96 6.07 6.49
C LEU A 253 -8.01 5.40 7.86
N PRO A 254 -6.95 5.40 8.71
CA PRO A 254 -7.04 4.80 10.05
C PRO A 254 -8.08 5.48 10.94
N ILE A 255 -8.30 6.78 10.79
CA ILE A 255 -9.31 7.53 11.53
C ILE A 255 -10.71 7.12 11.06
N ASN A 256 -10.89 6.91 9.76
CA ASN A 256 -12.17 6.56 9.16
C ASN A 256 -12.55 5.08 9.39
N PHE A 257 -11.58 4.17 9.38
CA PHE A 257 -11.84 2.72 9.37
C PHE A 257 -11.45 1.97 10.64
N PHE A 258 -10.53 2.50 11.45
CA PHE A 258 -9.97 1.79 12.61
C PHE A 258 -10.44 2.38 13.94
N VAL A 259 -11.16 3.48 13.92
CA VAL A 259 -11.88 4.00 15.09
C VAL A 259 -13.18 3.22 15.26
N ASP A 260 -13.47 2.77 16.49
CA ASP A 260 -14.72 2.08 16.81
C ASP A 260 -15.92 2.97 16.44
N GLY A 261 -16.85 2.44 15.66
CA GLY A 261 -17.98 3.19 15.10
C GLY A 261 -19.00 3.71 16.13
N ARG A 262 -18.84 3.36 17.41
CA ARG A 262 -19.62 3.94 18.52
C ARG A 262 -19.00 5.25 19.02
N ARG A 263 -17.76 5.57 18.61
CA ARG A 263 -17.06 6.81 18.95
C ARG A 263 -17.30 7.88 17.90
N THR A 264 -17.31 9.12 18.35
CA THR A 264 -17.52 10.30 17.50
C THR A 264 -16.37 11.31 17.58
N ASP A 265 -15.34 11.01 18.36
CA ASP A 265 -14.20 11.91 18.62
C ASP A 265 -13.11 11.86 17.54
N GLY A 266 -13.20 10.94 16.60
CA GLY A 266 -12.21 10.78 15.52
C GLY A 266 -10.80 10.42 16.01
N LYS A 267 -10.67 9.79 17.19
CA LYS A 267 -9.39 9.46 17.81
C LYS A 267 -9.17 7.95 17.83
N LEU A 268 -8.15 7.49 17.13
CA LEU A 268 -7.72 6.10 17.14
C LEU A 268 -6.78 5.88 18.32
N SER A 269 -7.14 4.95 19.21
CA SER A 269 -6.28 4.56 20.33
C SER A 269 -5.04 3.79 19.84
N ILE A 270 -3.91 3.92 20.55
CA ILE A 270 -2.68 3.17 20.22
C ILE A 270 -2.87 1.64 20.30
N PRO A 271 -3.59 1.09 21.31
CA PRO A 271 -3.90 -0.34 21.33
C PRO A 271 -4.67 -0.81 20.09
N ASP A 272 -5.68 -0.06 19.65
CA ASP A 272 -6.47 -0.40 18.46
C ASP A 272 -5.65 -0.27 17.18
N ALA A 273 -4.87 0.81 17.05
CA ALA A 273 -3.90 0.96 15.96
C ALA A 273 -2.96 -0.25 15.86
N ARG A 274 -2.39 -0.67 16.99
CA ARG A 274 -1.52 -1.85 17.07
C ARG A 274 -2.25 -3.13 16.65
N SER A 275 -3.51 -3.28 17.01
CA SER A 275 -4.33 -4.43 16.64
C SER A 275 -4.43 -4.56 15.11
N PHE A 276 -4.72 -3.47 14.42
CA PHE A 276 -4.80 -3.45 12.95
C PHE A 276 -3.44 -3.55 12.27
N PHE A 277 -2.50 -2.65 12.61
CA PHE A 277 -1.24 -2.53 11.88
C PHE A 277 -0.30 -3.71 12.08
N LYS A 278 -0.17 -4.21 13.32
CA LYS A 278 0.77 -5.27 13.70
C LYS A 278 0.16 -6.66 13.63
N PHE A 279 -1.07 -6.81 14.12
CA PHE A 279 -1.67 -8.14 14.28
C PHE A 279 -2.70 -8.48 13.19
N GLY A 280 -3.10 -7.51 12.36
CA GLY A 280 -4.16 -7.71 11.37
C GLY A 280 -5.43 -8.26 12.02
N LYS A 281 -5.85 -7.64 13.13
CA LYS A 281 -6.94 -8.13 13.96
C LYS A 281 -7.86 -6.99 14.38
N PHE A 282 -9.17 -7.19 14.26
CA PHE A 282 -10.13 -6.27 14.90
C PHE A 282 -9.90 -6.25 16.40
N PRO A 283 -9.96 -5.07 17.04
CA PRO A 283 -10.01 -4.98 18.49
C PRO A 283 -11.17 -5.78 19.09
N ARG A 284 -11.10 -6.11 20.35
CA ARG A 284 -12.21 -6.78 21.02
C ARG A 284 -13.46 -5.90 20.97
N ASP A 285 -14.59 -6.49 20.61
CA ASP A 285 -15.89 -5.81 20.60
C ASP A 285 -15.93 -4.61 19.64
N PHE A 286 -15.24 -4.73 18.50
CA PHE A 286 -15.09 -3.66 17.54
C PHE A 286 -16.32 -3.52 16.64
N TYR A 287 -16.82 -2.30 16.54
CA TYR A 287 -17.92 -1.93 15.65
C TYR A 287 -17.39 -1.11 14.47
N ARG A 288 -17.80 -1.48 13.25
CA ARG A 288 -17.46 -0.70 12.06
C ARG A 288 -18.07 0.70 12.10
N ALA A 289 -17.56 1.61 11.30
CA ALA A 289 -18.06 3.00 11.20
C ALA A 289 -19.58 3.08 11.13
N ALA A 290 -20.17 4.09 11.77
CA ALA A 290 -21.63 4.25 11.91
C ALA A 290 -22.36 4.62 10.60
N LYS A 291 -21.62 5.09 9.61
CA LYS A 291 -22.08 5.41 8.25
C LYS A 291 -21.01 5.03 7.25
N PRO A 292 -21.33 4.89 5.96
CA PRO A 292 -20.33 4.67 4.92
C PRO A 292 -19.28 5.79 4.93
N VAL A 293 -18.01 5.42 4.98
CA VAL A 293 -16.86 6.33 5.03
C VAL A 293 -15.90 6.05 3.87
N ALA A 294 -15.11 7.05 3.52
CA ALA A 294 -14.09 6.97 2.48
C ALA A 294 -12.76 7.51 3.02
N ASN A 295 -12.25 8.55 2.43
CA ASN A 295 -10.97 9.18 2.78
C ASN A 295 -11.17 10.60 3.35
N GLU A 296 -12.22 10.80 4.12
CA GLU A 296 -12.54 12.09 4.76
C GLU A 296 -11.33 12.60 5.56
N GLY A 297 -11.02 13.89 5.40
CA GLY A 297 -9.90 14.55 6.06
C GLY A 297 -8.55 14.44 5.34
N THR A 298 -8.48 13.79 4.18
CA THR A 298 -7.25 13.76 3.36
C THR A 298 -6.78 15.17 2.99
N ASP A 299 -7.70 16.08 2.68
CA ASP A 299 -7.44 17.49 2.44
C ASP A 299 -6.79 18.17 3.65
N LYS A 300 -7.26 17.88 4.86
CA LYS A 300 -6.69 18.42 6.11
C LYS A 300 -5.28 17.89 6.36
N VAL A 301 -5.02 16.61 6.05
CA VAL A 301 -3.67 16.05 6.14
C VAL A 301 -2.72 16.77 5.19
N PHE A 302 -3.15 17.02 3.95
CA PHE A 302 -2.35 17.78 2.98
C PHE A 302 -2.12 19.23 3.43
N LEU A 303 -3.19 19.93 3.81
CA LEU A 303 -3.13 21.35 4.18
C LEU A 303 -2.31 21.62 5.44
N ALA A 304 -2.08 20.63 6.30
CA ALA A 304 -1.22 20.79 7.48
C ALA A 304 0.23 21.11 7.07
N HIS A 305 0.78 20.37 6.09
CA HIS A 305 2.13 20.56 5.55
C HIS A 305 2.15 20.17 4.07
N PRO A 306 1.78 21.06 3.14
CA PRO A 306 1.75 20.75 1.72
C PRO A 306 3.13 20.44 1.17
N VAL A 307 3.31 19.22 0.63
CA VAL A 307 4.45 18.84 -0.21
C VAL A 307 3.91 18.56 -1.59
N MET A 308 4.40 19.29 -2.60
CA MET A 308 3.94 19.11 -3.98
C MET A 308 4.50 17.80 -4.59
N PRO A 309 3.81 17.24 -5.61
CA PRO A 309 4.26 15.99 -6.23
C PRO A 309 5.67 16.10 -6.80
N GLY A 310 6.46 15.04 -6.69
CA GLY A 310 7.83 15.00 -7.17
C GLY A 310 8.53 13.70 -6.80
N GLY A 311 9.85 13.75 -6.79
CA GLY A 311 10.70 12.62 -6.38
C GLY A 311 12.16 13.00 -6.31
N ASN A 312 12.96 12.18 -5.65
CA ASN A 312 14.41 12.31 -5.69
C ASN A 312 14.93 11.99 -7.09
N ALA A 313 15.80 12.84 -7.61
CA ALA A 313 16.39 12.70 -8.94
C ALA A 313 17.82 12.18 -8.88
N ASP A 314 18.32 11.65 -10.00
CA ASP A 314 19.70 11.20 -10.21
C ASP A 314 20.17 10.13 -9.23
N GLY A 315 19.26 9.38 -8.59
CA GLY A 315 19.61 8.40 -7.57
C GLY A 315 20.26 9.03 -6.32
N LYS A 316 19.89 10.27 -5.97
CA LYS A 316 20.46 11.01 -4.84
C LYS A 316 19.39 11.37 -3.83
N VAL A 317 19.69 11.18 -2.56
CA VAL A 317 18.88 11.69 -1.44
C VAL A 317 18.94 13.22 -1.37
N ASN A 318 17.91 13.84 -0.79
CA ASN A 318 17.80 15.30 -0.68
C ASN A 318 17.88 16.03 -2.02
N ASN A 319 17.49 15.36 -3.11
CA ASN A 319 17.45 15.92 -4.45
C ASN A 319 16.01 15.87 -5.01
N TYR A 320 15.07 16.36 -4.21
CA TYR A 320 13.65 16.31 -4.55
C TYR A 320 13.30 17.32 -5.64
N VAL A 321 12.86 16.83 -6.79
CA VAL A 321 12.44 17.59 -7.96
C VAL A 321 10.94 17.49 -8.14
N LEU A 322 10.27 18.64 -8.29
CA LEU A 322 8.83 18.72 -8.50
C LEU A 322 8.42 18.18 -9.87
N ASP A 323 7.25 17.56 -9.92
CA ASP A 323 6.62 17.08 -11.14
C ASP A 323 5.25 17.76 -11.35
N PRO A 324 5.20 18.86 -12.11
CA PRO A 324 3.96 19.62 -12.35
C PRO A 324 2.95 18.85 -13.23
N THR A 325 3.36 17.75 -13.85
CA THR A 325 2.47 16.92 -14.69
C THR A 325 1.71 15.87 -13.87
N SER A 326 2.15 15.60 -12.65
CA SER A 326 1.53 14.65 -11.73
C SER A 326 0.11 15.07 -11.33
N ALA A 327 -0.67 14.11 -10.86
CA ALA A 327 -1.87 14.37 -10.10
C ALA A 327 -1.54 15.14 -8.81
N ASP A 328 -2.43 16.08 -8.45
CA ASP A 328 -2.41 16.78 -7.18
C ASP A 328 -3.86 17.00 -6.68
N PHE A 329 -4.04 17.68 -5.56
CA PHE A 329 -5.38 17.94 -5.01
C PHE A 329 -6.19 18.97 -5.80
N ASN A 330 -5.58 19.74 -6.73
CA ASN A 330 -6.29 20.61 -7.65
C ASN A 330 -6.74 19.86 -8.91
N ASN A 331 -6.03 18.78 -9.26
CA ASN A 331 -6.26 17.96 -10.45
C ASN A 331 -6.27 16.46 -10.11
N VAL A 332 -7.15 16.09 -9.17
CA VAL A 332 -7.22 14.71 -8.65
C VAL A 332 -7.55 13.67 -9.74
N CYS A 333 -8.25 14.06 -10.80
CA CYS A 333 -8.57 13.14 -11.90
C CYS A 333 -7.35 12.70 -12.71
N ARG A 334 -6.24 13.45 -12.67
CA ARG A 334 -4.96 12.96 -13.22
C ARG A 334 -4.48 11.67 -12.57
N ALA A 335 -4.89 11.39 -11.32
CA ALA A 335 -4.61 10.10 -10.69
C ALA A 335 -5.32 8.94 -11.41
N TYR A 336 -6.60 9.12 -11.79
CA TYR A 336 -7.31 8.15 -12.62
C TYR A 336 -6.68 8.03 -14.01
N GLU A 337 -6.34 9.15 -14.64
CA GLU A 337 -5.67 9.18 -15.96
C GLU A 337 -4.32 8.44 -15.92
N SER A 338 -3.53 8.63 -14.87
CA SER A 338 -2.24 7.95 -14.70
C SER A 338 -2.40 6.44 -14.52
N VAL A 339 -3.44 5.98 -13.82
CA VAL A 339 -3.75 4.54 -13.71
C VAL A 339 -4.09 3.95 -15.07
N VAL A 340 -4.92 4.64 -15.87
CA VAL A 340 -5.27 4.17 -17.22
C VAL A 340 -4.05 4.14 -18.14
N ALA A 341 -3.17 5.15 -18.05
CA ALA A 341 -1.91 5.18 -18.81
C ALA A 341 -1.00 4.00 -18.43
N GLN A 342 -0.84 3.71 -17.14
CA GLN A 342 -0.06 2.57 -16.66
C GLN A 342 -0.66 1.22 -17.09
N VAL A 343 -1.98 1.10 -17.12
CA VAL A 343 -2.66 -0.07 -17.70
C VAL A 343 -2.31 -0.24 -19.20
N GLN A 344 -2.23 0.86 -19.97
CA GLN A 344 -1.81 0.79 -21.37
C GLN A 344 -0.35 0.34 -21.52
N GLU A 345 0.54 0.77 -20.65
CA GLU A 345 1.93 0.32 -20.62
C GLU A 345 2.03 -1.17 -20.32
N PHE A 346 1.23 -1.68 -19.37
CA PHE A 346 1.21 -3.10 -19.02
C PHE A 346 0.55 -3.97 -20.10
N TYR A 347 -0.41 -3.44 -20.81
CA TYR A 347 -1.19 -4.17 -21.82
C TYR A 347 -1.24 -3.39 -23.15
N PRO A 348 -0.11 -3.23 -23.85
CA PRO A 348 -0.05 -2.38 -25.06
C PRO A 348 -0.92 -2.89 -26.21
N ASN A 349 -1.08 -4.21 -26.36
CA ASN A 349 -1.82 -4.84 -27.46
C ASN A 349 -2.66 -6.04 -26.99
N PRO A 350 -3.63 -5.85 -26.09
CA PRO A 350 -4.42 -6.96 -25.56
C PRO A 350 -5.36 -7.51 -26.63
N THR A 351 -5.52 -8.82 -26.65
CA THR A 351 -6.42 -9.52 -27.58
C THR A 351 -7.36 -10.47 -26.85
N GLY A 352 -8.37 -10.98 -27.54
CA GLY A 352 -9.25 -12.05 -27.04
C GLY A 352 -9.91 -11.77 -25.69
N LEU A 353 -9.79 -12.70 -24.76
CA LEU A 353 -10.39 -12.63 -23.43
C LEU A 353 -9.79 -11.50 -22.59
N LEU A 354 -8.48 -11.36 -22.61
CA LEU A 354 -7.77 -10.31 -21.86
C LEU A 354 -8.28 -8.91 -22.23
N ARG A 355 -8.40 -8.62 -23.54
CA ARG A 355 -8.94 -7.34 -24.01
C ARG A 355 -10.37 -7.09 -23.52
N LYS A 356 -11.24 -8.11 -23.62
CA LYS A 356 -12.64 -8.01 -23.12
C LYS A 356 -12.70 -7.69 -21.63
N ASN A 357 -11.88 -8.38 -20.84
CA ASN A 357 -11.84 -8.18 -19.40
C ASN A 357 -11.23 -6.81 -19.03
N LEU A 358 -10.20 -6.35 -19.74
CA LEU A 358 -9.64 -5.01 -19.59
C LEU A 358 -10.70 -3.92 -19.80
N ILE A 359 -11.44 -3.97 -20.89
CA ILE A 359 -12.50 -3.00 -21.20
C ILE A 359 -13.52 -2.94 -20.05
N LYS A 360 -13.95 -4.11 -19.53
CA LYS A 360 -14.89 -4.17 -18.41
C LYS A 360 -14.34 -3.60 -17.13
N ASN A 361 -13.11 -4.00 -16.76
CA ASN A 361 -12.49 -3.54 -15.52
C ASN A 361 -12.18 -2.03 -15.57
N LEU A 362 -11.81 -1.48 -16.72
CA LEU A 362 -11.65 -0.03 -16.92
C LEU A 362 -12.99 0.71 -16.76
N ARG A 363 -14.10 0.14 -17.24
CA ARG A 363 -15.42 0.72 -16.99
C ARG A 363 -15.76 0.74 -15.51
N TYR A 364 -15.44 -0.32 -14.77
CA TYR A 364 -15.64 -0.36 -13.33
C TYR A 364 -14.74 0.62 -12.58
N LEU A 365 -13.49 0.78 -13.01
CA LEU A 365 -12.59 1.82 -12.50
C LEU A 365 -13.20 3.21 -12.71
N TYR A 366 -13.72 3.51 -13.90
CA TYR A 366 -14.37 4.80 -14.19
C TYR A 366 -15.58 5.06 -13.30
N ILE A 367 -16.44 4.05 -13.08
CA ILE A 367 -17.58 4.16 -12.14
C ILE A 367 -17.10 4.55 -10.73
N GLY A 368 -15.98 4.01 -10.29
CA GLY A 368 -15.34 4.37 -9.02
C GLY A 368 -14.79 5.80 -9.05
N ALA A 369 -14.04 6.16 -10.10
CA ALA A 369 -13.44 7.48 -10.26
C ALA A 369 -14.48 8.60 -10.36
N GLN A 370 -15.55 8.37 -11.14
CA GLN A 370 -16.67 9.31 -11.22
C GLN A 370 -17.33 9.51 -9.85
N GLY A 371 -17.62 8.44 -9.12
CA GLY A 371 -18.36 8.52 -7.88
C GLY A 371 -17.54 8.95 -6.66
N ALA A 372 -16.24 8.68 -6.63
CA ALA A 372 -15.35 9.00 -5.50
C ALA A 372 -14.49 10.24 -5.73
N LEU A 373 -14.11 10.54 -6.97
CA LEU A 373 -13.23 11.66 -7.33
C LEU A 373 -13.96 12.76 -8.12
N GLY A 374 -15.16 12.50 -8.62
CA GLY A 374 -15.91 13.44 -9.47
C GLY A 374 -15.39 13.53 -10.91
N CYS A 375 -14.64 12.55 -11.39
CA CYS A 375 -14.10 12.57 -12.75
C CYS A 375 -15.19 12.37 -13.81
N THR A 376 -15.20 13.20 -14.84
CA THR A 376 -16.23 13.23 -15.87
C THR A 376 -15.78 12.67 -17.22
N THR A 377 -14.47 12.50 -17.43
CA THR A 377 -13.91 11.99 -18.66
C THR A 377 -13.72 10.49 -18.59
N GLU A 378 -14.33 9.76 -19.53
CA GLU A 378 -14.10 8.31 -19.72
C GLU A 378 -12.83 8.06 -20.52
N LEU A 379 -12.00 7.14 -20.06
CA LEU A 379 -10.79 6.73 -20.77
C LEU A 379 -10.85 5.24 -21.07
N PHE A 380 -11.12 4.91 -22.33
CA PHE A 380 -11.20 3.54 -22.83
C PHE A 380 -10.21 3.31 -23.96
N PRO A 381 -8.91 3.10 -23.65
CA PRO A 381 -7.84 3.00 -24.65
C PRO A 381 -8.02 1.79 -25.60
N TYR A 382 -8.82 0.82 -25.21
CA TYR A 382 -9.10 -0.39 -25.99
C TYR A 382 -10.49 -0.36 -26.66
N GLY A 383 -11.21 0.76 -26.61
CA GLY A 383 -12.57 0.90 -27.11
C GLY A 383 -13.63 0.54 -26.04
N HIS A 384 -14.90 0.62 -26.47
CA HIS A 384 -16.06 0.44 -25.58
C HIS A 384 -16.64 -0.98 -25.63
N SER A 385 -16.18 -1.86 -26.51
CA SER A 385 -16.68 -3.22 -26.74
C SER A 385 -15.55 -4.20 -27.07
#